data_87946ad9e93c2e0f9d62d9140dc34dbd
#
_entry.id   87946ad9e93c2e0f9d62d9140dc34dbd
#
_cell.length_a   1.000
_cell.length_b   1.000
_cell.length_c   1.000
_cell.angle_alpha   90.00
_cell.angle_beta   90.00
_cell.angle_gamma   90.00
#
_symmetry.space_group_name_H-M   'P 1'
#
loop_
_entity.id
_entity.type
_entity.pdbx_description
1 polymer ?
#
loop_
_entity_poly.entity_id
_entity_poly.type
_entity_poly.pdbx_seq_one_letter_code
_entity_poly.pdbx_strand_id
1 'polypeptide(L)'
;WELSKSVSLPFIKDIEGSLVYIALLISIGGLIVSWFVGIKLPHLEYNNQKAEAAFRKELVYGEDDKLKFCQPNVMLELFTGVKLNYYKLFLHYGYFNLWLISFSQILVIVPYIIMGNGLFSGVITLGVLIQASNAFSQVRESFSVFIDNWTTITELRSVNKRLREFERNIDYKA
;
A
#
# COMPACT_ATOMS: atom_id res chain seq x y z
N TRP A 1 17.06 0.55 22.97
CA TRP A 1 17.09 -0.47 24.01
C TRP A 1 17.17 0.14 25.41
N GLU A 2 18.09 1.07 25.67
CA GLU A 2 18.25 1.69 26.99
C GLU A 2 17.03 2.53 27.43
N LEU A 3 16.37 3.21 26.49
CA LEU A 3 15.14 4.01 26.76
C LEU A 3 13.98 3.13 27.24
N SER A 4 14.00 1.85 26.88
CA SER A 4 12.95 0.92 27.29
C SER A 4 13.12 0.36 28.70
N LYS A 5 14.32 0.46 29.29
CA LYS A 5 14.59 0.03 30.67
C LYS A 5 13.93 0.95 31.71
N SER A 6 13.73 2.22 31.37
CA SER A 6 13.15 3.23 32.26
C SER A 6 11.61 3.28 32.24
N VAL A 7 10.96 2.51 31.37
CA VAL A 7 9.52 2.56 31.18
C VAL A 7 8.89 1.25 31.62
N SER A 8 8.30 1.24 32.82
CA SER A 8 7.44 0.14 33.27
C SER A 8 6.05 0.29 32.64
N LEU A 9 5.67 -0.60 31.76
CA LEU A 9 4.34 -0.64 31.17
C LEU A 9 3.34 -1.17 32.19
N PRO A 10 2.14 -0.58 32.34
CA PRO A 10 1.14 -1.03 33.29
C PRO A 10 0.63 -2.46 32.99
N PHE A 11 0.82 -2.96 31.77
CA PHE A 11 0.39 -4.30 31.32
C PHE A 11 1.52 -5.33 31.22
N ILE A 12 2.80 -4.91 31.16
CA ILE A 12 3.95 -5.81 30.94
C ILE A 12 5.06 -5.38 31.89
N LYS A 13 5.01 -5.90 33.12
CA LYS A 13 5.85 -5.42 34.23
C LYS A 13 7.33 -5.81 34.17
N ASP A 14 7.74 -6.83 33.38
CA ASP A 14 9.06 -7.46 33.56
C ASP A 14 9.89 -7.71 32.29
N ILE A 15 9.53 -7.10 31.14
CA ILE A 15 10.31 -7.31 29.91
C ILE A 15 11.11 -6.05 29.58
N GLU A 16 12.44 -6.13 29.78
CA GLU A 16 13.36 -5.13 29.27
C GLU A 16 13.23 -5.02 27.73
N GLY A 17 13.05 -3.81 27.21
CA GLY A 17 12.87 -3.62 25.76
C GLY A 17 11.42 -3.69 25.28
N SER A 18 10.43 -3.72 26.15
CA SER A 18 9.00 -3.86 25.80
C SER A 18 8.53 -2.87 24.73
N LEU A 19 9.01 -1.64 24.71
CA LEU A 19 8.69 -0.64 23.67
C LEU A 19 9.14 -1.06 22.27
N VAL A 20 10.32 -1.70 22.16
CA VAL A 20 10.84 -2.18 20.88
C VAL A 20 9.98 -3.32 20.34
N TYR A 21 9.60 -4.26 21.21
CA TYR A 21 8.72 -5.37 20.82
C TYR A 21 7.35 -4.88 20.39
N ILE A 22 6.79 -3.89 21.08
CA ILE A 22 5.50 -3.28 20.69
C ILE A 22 5.63 -2.58 19.34
N ALA A 23 6.69 -1.79 19.12
CA ALA A 23 6.92 -1.12 17.85
C ALA A 23 7.04 -2.12 16.70
N LEU A 24 7.79 -3.21 16.88
CA LEU A 24 7.94 -4.29 15.89
C LEU A 24 6.61 -5.00 15.64
N LEU A 25 5.87 -5.37 16.68
CA LEU A 25 4.57 -6.03 16.54
C LEU A 25 3.57 -5.17 15.76
N ILE A 26 3.45 -3.90 16.09
CA ILE A 26 2.55 -2.97 15.39
C ILE A 26 3.01 -2.78 13.94
N SER A 27 4.31 -2.61 13.70
CA SER A 27 4.86 -2.42 12.35
C SER A 27 4.65 -3.64 11.47
N ILE A 28 4.93 -4.84 11.97
CA ILE A 28 4.70 -6.11 11.26
C ILE A 28 3.20 -6.32 11.03
N GLY A 29 2.37 -6.08 12.04
CA GLY A 29 0.91 -6.14 11.91
C GLY A 29 0.39 -5.21 10.83
N GLY A 30 0.88 -3.98 10.79
CA GLY A 30 0.54 -3.00 9.76
C GLY A 30 0.97 -3.42 8.36
N LEU A 31 2.17 -4.02 8.21
CA LEU A 31 2.62 -4.57 6.93
C LEU A 31 1.73 -5.72 6.46
N ILE A 32 1.34 -6.62 7.36
CA ILE A 32 0.46 -7.75 7.03
C ILE A 32 -0.89 -7.22 6.54
N VAL A 33 -1.50 -6.27 7.25
CA VAL A 33 -2.78 -5.67 6.84
C VAL A 33 -2.63 -4.91 5.52
N SER A 34 -1.55 -4.14 5.33
CA SER A 34 -1.25 -3.44 4.07
C SER A 34 -1.12 -4.41 2.90
N TRP A 35 -0.49 -5.57 3.14
CA TRP A 35 -0.43 -6.64 2.15
C TRP A 35 -1.83 -7.15 1.76
N PHE A 36 -2.68 -7.44 2.74
CA PHE A 36 -4.05 -7.93 2.48
C PHE A 36 -4.91 -6.90 1.73
N VAL A 37 -4.83 -5.64 2.11
CA VAL A 37 -5.58 -4.56 1.45
C VAL A 37 -5.04 -4.33 0.03
N GLY A 38 -3.71 -4.35 -0.15
CA GLY A 38 -3.04 -4.06 -1.42
C GLY A 38 -2.98 -5.22 -2.41
N ILE A 39 -3.25 -6.46 -2.00
CA ILE A 39 -3.05 -7.66 -2.86
C ILE A 39 -3.89 -7.67 -4.14
N LYS A 40 -5.03 -6.97 -4.16
CA LYS A 40 -5.91 -6.87 -5.33
C LYS A 40 -5.46 -5.82 -6.35
N LEU A 41 -4.64 -4.83 -5.93
CA LEU A 41 -4.22 -3.72 -6.79
C LEU A 41 -3.50 -4.18 -8.07
N PRO A 42 -2.52 -5.13 -8.04
CA PRO A 42 -1.86 -5.59 -9.26
C PRO A 42 -2.82 -6.19 -10.29
N HIS A 43 -3.87 -6.86 -9.82
CA HIS A 43 -4.86 -7.44 -10.72
C HIS A 43 -5.79 -6.39 -11.33
N LEU A 44 -6.20 -5.39 -10.56
CA LEU A 44 -7.01 -4.28 -11.05
C LEU A 44 -6.23 -3.43 -12.05
N GLU A 45 -4.96 -3.14 -11.76
CA GLU A 45 -4.05 -2.41 -12.66
C GLU A 45 -3.86 -3.15 -13.97
N TYR A 46 -3.59 -4.46 -13.92
CA TYR A 46 -3.49 -5.30 -15.11
C TYR A 46 -4.76 -5.24 -15.97
N ASN A 47 -5.94 -5.36 -15.37
CA ASN A 47 -7.22 -5.31 -16.09
C ASN A 47 -7.46 -3.93 -16.71
N ASN A 48 -7.08 -2.87 -16.01
CA ASN A 48 -7.17 -1.51 -16.53
C ASN A 48 -6.27 -1.32 -17.75
N GLN A 49 -4.99 -1.71 -17.66
CA GLN A 49 -4.05 -1.64 -18.78
C GLN A 49 -4.51 -2.46 -20.00
N LYS A 50 -5.14 -3.63 -19.77
CA LYS A 50 -5.71 -4.44 -20.82
C LYS A 50 -6.88 -3.76 -21.51
N ALA A 51 -7.79 -3.15 -20.75
CA ALA A 51 -8.94 -2.41 -21.30
C ALA A 51 -8.48 -1.18 -22.10
N GLU A 52 -7.49 -0.42 -21.59
CA GLU A 52 -6.89 0.69 -22.32
C GLU A 52 -6.23 0.25 -23.62
N ALA A 53 -5.48 -0.84 -23.59
CA ALA A 53 -4.82 -1.35 -24.78
C ALA A 53 -5.84 -1.77 -25.86
N ALA A 54 -6.96 -2.37 -25.47
CA ALA A 54 -8.04 -2.72 -26.39
C ALA A 54 -8.69 -1.47 -27.00
N PHE A 55 -8.97 -0.45 -26.18
CA PHE A 55 -9.52 0.82 -26.64
C PHE A 55 -8.57 1.55 -27.60
N ARG A 56 -7.29 1.65 -27.27
CA ARG A 56 -6.27 2.28 -28.13
C ARG A 56 -6.10 1.52 -29.46
N LYS A 57 -6.15 0.18 -29.41
CA LYS A 57 -6.05 -0.65 -30.62
C LYS A 57 -7.18 -0.37 -31.60
N GLU A 58 -8.42 -0.24 -31.12
CA GLU A 58 -9.59 0.06 -31.95
C GLU A 58 -9.48 1.47 -32.57
N LEU A 59 -8.97 2.45 -31.80
CA LEU A 59 -8.71 3.80 -32.31
C LEU A 59 -7.67 3.80 -33.44
N VAL A 60 -6.57 3.07 -33.32
CA VAL A 60 -5.53 2.97 -34.35
C VAL A 60 -6.09 2.32 -35.61
N TYR A 61 -6.88 1.26 -35.47
CA TYR A 61 -7.53 0.62 -36.64
C TYR A 61 -8.55 1.55 -37.30
N GLY A 62 -9.21 2.39 -36.54
CA GLY A 62 -10.13 3.39 -37.05
C GLY A 62 -9.47 4.55 -37.82
N GLU A 63 -8.16 4.77 -37.66
CA GLU A 63 -7.39 5.68 -38.52
C GLU A 63 -7.28 5.16 -39.94
N ASP A 64 -7.10 3.83 -40.09
CA ASP A 64 -6.95 3.18 -41.39
C ASP A 64 -8.29 3.02 -42.12
N ASP A 65 -9.34 2.57 -41.43
CA ASP A 65 -10.68 2.34 -42.00
C ASP A 65 -11.79 2.64 -40.98
N LYS A 66 -12.35 3.86 -41.05
CA LYS A 66 -13.43 4.35 -40.17
C LYS A 66 -14.76 3.63 -40.36
N LEU A 67 -15.01 3.06 -41.55
CA LEU A 67 -16.27 2.41 -41.84
C LEU A 67 -16.33 1.00 -41.24
N LYS A 68 -15.16 0.35 -41.15
CA LYS A 68 -15.03 -1.01 -40.64
C LYS A 68 -14.77 -1.03 -39.12
N PHE A 69 -13.94 -0.11 -38.65
CA PHE A 69 -13.53 0.02 -37.24
C PHE A 69 -14.10 1.31 -36.64
N CYS A 70 -13.97 1.50 -35.36
CA CYS A 70 -14.49 2.68 -34.65
C CYS A 70 -16.00 2.89 -34.77
N GLN A 71 -16.77 1.80 -34.89
CA GLN A 71 -18.23 1.92 -34.85
C GLN A 71 -18.64 2.54 -33.50
N PRO A 72 -19.59 3.49 -33.49
CA PRO A 72 -19.97 4.22 -32.26
C PRO A 72 -20.36 3.32 -31.09
N ASN A 73 -21.05 2.22 -31.35
CA ASN A 73 -21.48 1.28 -30.30
C ASN A 73 -20.28 0.54 -29.70
N VAL A 74 -19.33 0.06 -30.52
CA VAL A 74 -18.11 -0.62 -30.07
C VAL A 74 -17.20 0.33 -29.28
N MET A 75 -17.05 1.56 -29.77
CA MET A 75 -16.29 2.58 -29.08
C MET A 75 -16.90 2.94 -27.72
N LEU A 76 -18.23 3.06 -27.63
CA LEU A 76 -18.91 3.33 -26.37
C LEU A 76 -18.74 2.17 -25.38
N GLU A 77 -18.82 0.94 -25.85
CA GLU A 77 -18.62 -0.25 -25.01
C GLU A 77 -17.19 -0.31 -24.46
N LEU A 78 -16.19 -0.15 -25.31
CA LEU A 78 -14.78 -0.15 -24.91
C LEU A 78 -14.48 1.01 -23.94
N PHE A 79 -14.96 2.21 -24.24
CA PHE A 79 -14.81 3.37 -23.34
C PHE A 79 -15.48 3.13 -21.99
N THR A 80 -16.68 2.57 -21.99
CA THR A 80 -17.38 2.22 -20.75
C THR A 80 -16.61 1.19 -19.95
N GLY A 81 -16.03 0.19 -20.62
CA GLY A 81 -15.14 -0.81 -20.01
C GLY A 81 -13.92 -0.17 -19.34
N VAL A 82 -13.25 0.74 -20.02
CA VAL A 82 -12.12 1.51 -19.46
C VAL A 82 -12.56 2.31 -18.24
N LYS A 83 -13.65 3.08 -18.36
CA LYS A 83 -14.20 3.89 -17.27
C LYS A 83 -14.52 3.05 -16.02
N LEU A 84 -15.15 1.90 -16.18
CA LEU A 84 -15.51 1.01 -15.08
C LEU A 84 -14.27 0.40 -14.40
N ASN A 85 -13.25 0.03 -15.19
CA ASN A 85 -11.99 -0.47 -14.63
C ASN A 85 -11.24 0.61 -13.86
N TYR A 86 -11.16 1.84 -14.37
CA TYR A 86 -10.60 2.98 -13.65
C TYR A 86 -11.35 3.26 -12.36
N TYR A 87 -12.66 3.26 -12.37
CA TYR A 87 -13.47 3.49 -11.16
C TYR A 87 -13.17 2.45 -10.08
N LYS A 88 -13.11 1.15 -10.44
CA LYS A 88 -12.76 0.08 -9.51
C LYS A 88 -11.34 0.23 -8.97
N LEU A 89 -10.40 0.58 -9.84
CA LEU A 89 -8.99 0.77 -9.49
C LEU A 89 -8.83 1.94 -8.52
N PHE A 90 -9.39 3.11 -8.83
CA PHE A 90 -9.29 4.30 -7.98
C PHE A 90 -9.99 4.13 -6.64
N LEU A 91 -11.14 3.48 -6.60
CA LEU A 91 -11.79 3.16 -5.32
C LEU A 91 -10.89 2.29 -4.45
N HIS A 92 -10.26 1.28 -5.02
CA HIS A 92 -9.39 0.40 -4.26
C HIS A 92 -8.10 1.10 -3.80
N TYR A 93 -7.51 1.96 -4.64
CA TYR A 93 -6.43 2.85 -4.23
C TYR A 93 -6.86 3.81 -3.12
N GLY A 94 -8.08 4.34 -3.18
CA GLY A 94 -8.65 5.20 -2.13
C GLY A 94 -8.71 4.50 -0.78
N TYR A 95 -9.23 3.27 -0.72
CA TYR A 95 -9.24 2.46 0.51
C TYR A 95 -7.83 2.13 0.99
N PHE A 96 -6.93 1.79 0.09
CA PHE A 96 -5.54 1.50 0.43
C PHE A 96 -4.84 2.72 1.02
N ASN A 97 -4.95 3.88 0.38
CA ASN A 97 -4.37 5.13 0.87
C ASN A 97 -4.99 5.57 2.21
N LEU A 98 -6.31 5.41 2.38
CA LEU A 98 -6.97 5.71 3.65
C LEU A 98 -6.41 4.83 4.78
N TRP A 99 -6.22 3.53 4.51
CA TRP A 99 -5.57 2.62 5.44
C TRP A 99 -4.15 3.09 5.79
N LEU A 100 -3.33 3.42 4.79
CA LEU A 100 -1.94 3.84 4.99
C LEU A 100 -1.84 5.10 5.87
N ILE A 101 -2.64 6.11 5.55
CA ILE A 101 -2.69 7.36 6.31
C ILE A 101 -3.12 7.09 7.75
N SER A 102 -4.19 6.32 7.95
CA SER A 102 -4.70 5.96 9.28
C SER A 102 -3.65 5.20 10.09
N PHE A 103 -3.00 4.20 9.48
CA PHE A 103 -1.95 3.44 10.13
C PHE A 103 -0.74 4.30 10.52
N SER A 104 -0.31 5.20 9.64
CA SER A 104 0.76 6.15 9.91
C SER A 104 0.44 7.06 11.11
N GLN A 105 -0.80 7.55 11.22
CA GLN A 105 -1.22 8.38 12.35
C GLN A 105 -1.29 7.59 13.66
N ILE A 106 -1.77 6.35 13.62
CA ILE A 106 -1.78 5.46 14.79
C ILE A 106 -0.36 5.28 15.33
N LEU A 107 0.62 5.01 14.46
CA LEU A 107 2.02 4.84 14.86
C LEU A 107 2.62 6.08 15.53
N VAL A 108 2.21 7.28 15.14
CA VAL A 108 2.64 8.52 15.80
C VAL A 108 2.07 8.63 17.22
N ILE A 109 0.83 8.20 17.43
CA ILE A 109 0.13 8.35 18.70
C ILE A 109 0.54 7.27 19.73
N VAL A 110 0.92 6.08 19.27
CA VAL A 110 1.25 4.92 20.12
C VAL A 110 2.26 5.24 21.24
N PRO A 111 3.45 5.84 20.98
CA PRO A 111 4.40 6.13 22.05
C PRO A 111 3.85 7.09 23.11
N TYR A 112 3.00 8.04 22.71
CA TYR A 112 2.38 8.98 23.64
C TYR A 112 1.36 8.30 24.55
N ILE A 113 0.58 7.37 24.05
CA ILE A 113 -0.38 6.59 24.85
C ILE A 113 0.37 5.68 25.84
N ILE A 114 1.40 4.98 25.36
CA ILE A 114 2.14 4.03 26.18
C ILE A 114 2.91 4.73 27.30
N MET A 115 3.58 5.84 26.98
CA MET A 115 4.49 6.54 27.89
C MET A 115 3.80 7.67 28.67
N GLY A 116 2.61 8.09 28.27
CA GLY A 116 1.90 9.22 28.88
C GLY A 116 1.67 9.03 30.37
N ASN A 117 1.29 7.85 30.81
CA ASN A 117 1.12 7.55 32.24
C ASN A 117 2.42 7.73 33.04
N GLY A 118 3.56 7.30 32.49
CA GLY A 118 4.88 7.49 33.09
C GLY A 118 5.30 8.96 33.16
N LEU A 119 4.91 9.77 32.16
CA LEU A 119 5.15 11.22 32.15
C LEU A 119 4.33 11.92 33.25
N PHE A 120 3.04 11.63 33.37
CA PHE A 120 2.16 12.24 34.36
C PHE A 120 2.51 11.80 35.81
N SER A 121 3.04 10.60 36.00
CA SER A 121 3.52 10.11 37.30
C SER A 121 4.92 10.60 37.65
N GLY A 122 5.58 11.36 36.77
CA GLY A 122 6.94 11.89 36.99
C GLY A 122 8.06 10.86 36.87
N VAL A 123 7.77 9.63 36.47
CA VAL A 123 8.75 8.54 36.30
C VAL A 123 9.65 8.80 35.10
N ILE A 124 9.10 9.39 34.03
CA ILE A 124 9.86 9.74 32.83
C ILE A 124 9.79 11.24 32.55
N THR A 125 10.85 11.77 31.93
CA THR A 125 10.89 13.15 31.49
C THR A 125 10.31 13.33 30.10
N LEU A 126 9.91 14.56 29.75
CA LEU A 126 9.45 14.88 28.40
C LEU A 126 10.54 14.58 27.34
N GLY A 127 11.83 14.75 27.67
CA GLY A 127 12.94 14.42 26.78
C GLY A 127 12.99 12.93 26.41
N VAL A 128 12.76 12.04 27.39
CA VAL A 128 12.68 10.59 27.15
C VAL A 128 11.50 10.24 26.27
N LEU A 129 10.34 10.88 26.47
CA LEU A 129 9.17 10.68 25.61
C LEU A 129 9.46 11.08 24.14
N ILE A 130 10.09 12.24 23.93
CA ILE A 130 10.47 12.70 22.58
C ILE A 130 11.47 11.76 21.93
N GLN A 131 12.49 11.31 22.68
CA GLN A 131 13.46 10.33 22.15
C GLN A 131 12.79 9.01 21.73
N ALA A 132 11.87 8.50 22.53
CA ALA A 132 11.11 7.31 22.19
C ALA A 132 10.22 7.53 20.96
N SER A 133 9.54 8.67 20.87
CA SER A 133 8.73 9.03 19.70
C SER A 133 9.58 9.11 18.42
N ASN A 134 10.78 9.68 18.49
CA ASN A 134 11.71 9.71 17.37
C ASN A 134 12.18 8.30 16.95
N ALA A 135 12.46 7.42 17.92
CA ALA A 135 12.81 6.04 17.63
C ALA A 135 11.67 5.28 16.93
N PHE A 136 10.43 5.47 17.38
CA PHE A 136 9.24 4.95 16.69
C PHE A 136 9.10 5.50 15.28
N SER A 137 9.38 6.79 15.07
CA SER A 137 9.34 7.41 13.74
C SER A 137 10.38 6.80 12.80
N GLN A 138 11.60 6.51 13.26
CA GLN A 138 12.63 5.85 12.45
C GLN A 138 12.22 4.43 12.04
N VAL A 139 11.61 3.67 12.95
CA VAL A 139 11.05 2.36 12.63
C VAL A 139 9.96 2.48 11.56
N ARG A 140 9.04 3.42 11.73
CA ARG A 140 7.99 3.73 10.75
C ARG A 140 8.57 4.08 9.39
N GLU A 141 9.54 4.98 9.32
CA GLU A 141 10.19 5.41 8.07
C GLU A 141 10.86 4.24 7.35
N SER A 142 11.51 3.34 8.08
CA SER A 142 12.10 2.13 7.50
C SER A 142 11.07 1.21 6.83
N PHE A 143 9.86 1.13 7.39
CA PHE A 143 8.76 0.35 6.81
C PHE A 143 7.99 1.12 5.73
N SER A 144 7.93 2.46 5.81
CA SER A 144 7.20 3.29 4.85
C SER A 144 7.74 3.13 3.43
N VAL A 145 9.05 2.88 3.27
CA VAL A 145 9.68 2.68 1.95
C VAL A 145 8.96 1.60 1.13
N PHE A 146 8.55 0.49 1.75
CA PHE A 146 7.80 -0.57 1.06
C PHE A 146 6.39 -0.13 0.72
N ILE A 147 5.78 0.63 1.61
CA ILE A 147 4.40 1.10 1.50
C ILE A 147 4.30 2.21 0.44
N ASP A 148 5.19 3.20 0.50
CA ASP A 148 5.22 4.34 -0.41
C ASP A 148 5.54 3.90 -1.85
N ASN A 149 6.34 2.84 -2.01
CA ASN A 149 6.64 2.25 -3.31
C ASN A 149 5.64 1.15 -3.74
N TRP A 150 4.54 0.93 -3.00
CA TRP A 150 3.58 -0.13 -3.30
C TRP A 150 2.96 0.01 -4.69
N THR A 151 2.68 1.22 -5.13
CA THR A 151 2.17 1.51 -6.47
C THR A 151 3.15 1.05 -7.54
N THR A 152 4.42 1.41 -7.41
CA THR A 152 5.50 1.00 -8.33
C THR A 152 5.68 -0.53 -8.35
N ILE A 153 5.62 -1.17 -7.18
CA ILE A 153 5.68 -2.64 -7.06
C ILE A 153 4.48 -3.28 -7.76
N THR A 154 3.30 -2.67 -7.62
CA THR A 154 2.05 -3.12 -8.26
C THR A 154 2.14 -3.02 -9.78
N GLU A 155 2.62 -1.92 -10.31
CA GLU A 155 2.86 -1.71 -11.74
C GLU A 155 3.87 -2.72 -12.29
N LEU A 156 5.01 -2.91 -11.62
CA LEU A 156 6.02 -3.89 -11.99
C LEU A 156 5.43 -5.32 -12.06
N ARG A 157 4.61 -5.71 -11.09
CA ARG A 157 3.95 -7.02 -11.07
C ARG A 157 2.93 -7.15 -12.20
N SER A 158 2.23 -6.08 -12.55
CA SER A 158 1.29 -6.02 -13.66
C SER A 158 2.02 -6.24 -15.00
N VAL A 159 3.12 -5.51 -15.21
CA VAL A 159 3.97 -5.64 -16.41
C VAL A 159 4.56 -7.06 -16.53
N ASN A 160 5.10 -7.61 -15.43
CA ASN A 160 5.63 -8.98 -15.40
C ASN A 160 4.56 -10.02 -15.75
N LYS A 161 3.32 -9.84 -15.26
CA LYS A 161 2.21 -10.72 -15.62
C LYS A 161 1.91 -10.69 -17.13
N ARG A 162 1.91 -9.50 -17.73
CA ARG A 162 1.71 -9.35 -19.19
C ARG A 162 2.84 -10.01 -19.98
N LEU A 163 4.08 -9.86 -19.53
CA LEU A 163 5.24 -10.46 -20.18
C LEU A 163 5.16 -11.99 -20.17
N ARG A 164 4.81 -12.57 -19.03
CA ARG A 164 4.60 -14.02 -18.91
C ARG A 164 3.44 -14.55 -19.78
N GLU A 165 2.37 -13.77 -19.91
CA GLU A 165 1.28 -14.13 -20.83
C GLU A 165 1.75 -14.10 -22.29
N PHE A 166 2.58 -13.12 -22.65
CA PHE A 166 3.16 -13.04 -23.98
C PHE A 166 4.09 -14.21 -24.28
N GLU A 167 5.03 -14.56 -23.39
CA GLU A 167 5.91 -15.72 -23.49
C GLU A 167 5.09 -17.01 -23.70
N ARG A 168 4.11 -17.25 -22.83
CA ARG A 168 3.25 -18.43 -22.94
C ARG A 168 2.50 -18.53 -24.27
N ASN A 169 2.11 -17.39 -24.84
CA ASN A 169 1.41 -17.38 -26.13
C ASN A 169 2.35 -17.62 -27.32
N ILE A 170 3.65 -17.33 -27.16
CA ILE A 170 4.69 -17.66 -28.16
C ILE A 170 4.99 -19.17 -28.10
N ASP A 171 5.26 -19.71 -26.91
CA ASP A 171 5.58 -21.14 -26.73
C ASP A 171 4.43 -22.04 -27.15
N TYR A 172 3.18 -21.60 -27.10
CA TYR A 172 2.02 -22.36 -27.59
C TYR A 172 1.93 -22.39 -29.11
N LYS A 173 2.62 -21.48 -29.83
CA LYS A 173 2.61 -21.40 -31.30
C LYS A 173 3.84 -22.02 -31.96
N ALA A 174 4.83 -22.43 -31.20
CA ALA A 174 6.02 -23.15 -31.65
C ALA A 174 5.82 -24.64 -31.50
#